data_32c0a3d84cb54a2896c0554dbe833e25
#
_entry.id   32c0a3d84cb54a2896c0554dbe833e25
#
_cell.length_a   1.000
_cell.length_b   1.000
_cell.length_c   1.000
_cell.angle_alpha   90.00
_cell.angle_beta   90.00
_cell.angle_gamma   90.00
#
_symmetry.space_group_name_H-M   'P 1'
#
loop_
_entity.id
_entity.type
_entity.pdbx_description
1 polymer ?
#
loop_
_entity_poly.entity_id
_entity_poly.type
_entity_poly.pdbx_seq_one_letter_code
_entity_poly.pdbx_strand_id
1 'polypeptide(L)'
;MRNKARLALAATALAVTILPSDSRAALAYTIDNAQTLLRFDTATPGSLTTVGNFSGATNFLDGIDFRPSNGLLYGYSFVNNSVVIVNPNTAQTTFVSMLGTASNTFDLGIDFNPTVDRLRLVNSNDQNFRINVDTGATTVDGPLAYAVGDVSFGISPTINDAAYTNNDNNPATGTQLYYVDYGTDRLVTTSNPNGGVLNSVGSLGVNATAFLGFDIFTNPFTGVNTAFAILDVASVTGLYNINLTTGAATLVGGVGSGVNSPASLAIQIAAVPEPGSALAGAIAVGLCVSGRRRRAKA
;
A
#
# COMPACT_ATOMS: atom_id res chain seq x y z
N MET A 1 6.75 34.61 68.98
CA MET A 1 5.83 34.49 67.86
C MET A 1 6.66 33.97 66.64
N ARG A 2 6.48 32.73 66.24
CA ARG A 2 7.25 32.13 65.15
C ARG A 2 6.36 32.11 63.87
N ASN A 3 6.70 32.96 62.88
CA ASN A 3 6.09 32.98 61.58
C ASN A 3 6.57 31.72 60.77
N LYS A 4 5.64 30.81 60.47
CA LYS A 4 5.89 29.71 59.53
C LYS A 4 5.50 30.20 58.15
N ALA A 5 6.48 30.51 57.31
CA ALA A 5 6.27 30.73 55.89
C ALA A 5 5.96 29.38 55.20
N ARG A 6 4.78 29.26 54.59
CA ARG A 6 4.38 28.12 53.76
C ARG A 6 4.89 28.34 52.35
N LEU A 7 5.80 27.52 51.93
CA LEU A 7 6.29 27.48 50.53
C LEU A 7 5.23 26.76 49.70
N ALA A 8 4.54 27.47 48.83
CA ALA A 8 3.62 26.85 47.85
C ALA A 8 4.44 26.38 46.66
N LEU A 9 4.44 25.07 46.43
CA LEU A 9 5.05 24.44 45.27
C LEU A 9 4.05 24.53 44.12
N ALA A 10 4.28 25.39 43.15
CA ALA A 10 3.49 25.47 41.92
C ALA A 10 3.94 24.33 40.99
N ALA A 11 3.10 23.31 40.80
CA ALA A 11 3.28 22.29 39.80
C ALA A 11 2.86 22.85 38.43
N THR A 12 3.82 23.19 37.60
CA THR A 12 3.54 23.57 36.21
C THR A 12 3.24 22.28 35.43
N ALA A 13 1.98 22.04 35.12
CA ALA A 13 1.57 20.98 34.21
C ALA A 13 2.01 21.33 32.78
N LEU A 14 2.96 20.59 32.23
CA LEU A 14 3.35 20.70 30.84
C LEU A 14 2.22 20.06 30.01
N ALA A 15 1.38 20.90 29.42
CA ALA A 15 0.39 20.44 28.44
C ALA A 15 1.16 19.99 27.19
N VAL A 16 1.27 18.68 27.00
CA VAL A 16 1.68 18.10 25.73
C VAL A 16 0.51 18.29 24.78
N THR A 17 0.58 19.31 23.94
CA THR A 17 -0.31 19.43 22.79
C THR A 17 0.03 18.28 21.84
N ILE A 18 -0.79 17.24 21.83
CA ILE A 18 -0.81 16.26 20.78
C ILE A 18 -1.34 17.00 19.55
N LEU A 19 -0.43 17.46 18.69
CA LEU A 19 -0.81 17.91 17.37
C LEU A 19 -1.53 16.74 16.69
N PRO A 20 -2.64 16.99 15.96
CA PRO A 20 -3.24 15.94 15.15
C PRO A 20 -2.12 15.35 14.29
N SER A 21 -2.00 14.04 14.30
CA SER A 21 -1.06 13.34 13.42
C SER A 21 -1.49 13.70 12.00
N ASP A 22 -0.75 14.61 11.37
CA ASP A 22 -0.84 14.78 9.93
C ASP A 22 -0.79 13.38 9.33
N SER A 23 -1.75 13.05 8.48
CA SER A 23 -1.68 11.83 7.69
C SER A 23 -0.34 11.94 6.94
N ARG A 24 0.69 11.24 7.44
CA ARG A 24 1.99 11.32 6.79
C ARG A 24 1.79 10.89 5.37
N ALA A 25 2.04 11.80 4.47
CA ALA A 25 2.16 11.54 3.07
C ALA A 25 3.05 10.32 2.86
N ALA A 26 2.54 9.33 2.17
CA ALA A 26 3.27 8.12 1.84
C ALA A 26 3.85 8.24 0.44
N LEU A 27 5.05 7.70 0.23
CA LEU A 27 5.66 7.66 -1.09
C LEU A 27 5.02 6.51 -1.88
N ALA A 28 4.41 6.86 -3.01
CA ALA A 28 3.77 5.92 -3.92
C ALA A 28 4.57 5.78 -5.21
N TYR A 29 4.50 4.61 -5.82
CA TYR A 29 5.09 4.29 -7.11
C TYR A 29 4.01 3.80 -8.06
N THR A 30 4.16 4.11 -9.34
CA THR A 30 3.30 3.64 -10.42
C THR A 30 4.12 3.41 -11.69
N ILE A 31 3.55 2.65 -12.62
CA ILE A 31 4.13 2.38 -13.93
C ILE A 31 3.27 3.10 -14.97
N ASP A 32 3.86 3.73 -15.96
CA ASP A 32 3.12 4.24 -17.11
C ASP A 32 3.17 3.29 -18.31
N ASN A 33 2.35 3.55 -19.34
CA ASN A 33 2.33 2.74 -20.57
C ASN A 33 3.64 2.75 -21.36
N ALA A 34 4.55 3.70 -21.07
CA ALA A 34 5.89 3.72 -21.63
C ALA A 34 6.89 2.84 -20.85
N GLN A 35 6.40 2.09 -19.86
CA GLN A 35 7.21 1.27 -18.96
C GLN A 35 8.23 2.08 -18.17
N THR A 36 7.79 3.25 -17.71
CA THR A 36 8.55 4.16 -16.85
C THR A 36 8.07 3.99 -15.42
N LEU A 37 9.01 3.81 -14.49
CA LEU A 37 8.71 3.89 -13.06
C LEU A 37 8.61 5.36 -12.66
N LEU A 38 7.47 5.71 -12.09
CA LEU A 38 7.16 7.03 -11.57
C LEU A 38 6.95 6.95 -10.07
N ARG A 39 7.20 8.04 -9.36
CA ARG A 39 6.89 8.15 -7.93
C ARG A 39 6.25 9.49 -7.60
N PHE A 40 5.44 9.50 -6.56
CA PHE A 40 4.78 10.71 -6.06
C PHE A 40 4.45 10.58 -4.57
N ASP A 41 4.17 11.69 -3.95
CA ASP A 41 3.65 11.75 -2.60
C ASP A 41 2.12 11.65 -2.64
N THR A 42 1.52 10.77 -1.83
CA THR A 42 0.06 10.57 -1.81
C THR A 42 -0.72 11.83 -1.44
N ALA A 43 -0.13 12.79 -0.75
CA ALA A 43 -0.77 14.08 -0.46
C ALA A 43 -0.70 15.07 -1.64
N THR A 44 0.21 14.86 -2.59
CA THR A 44 0.40 15.72 -3.77
C THR A 44 0.56 14.90 -5.05
N PRO A 45 -0.46 14.07 -5.42
CA PRO A 45 -0.35 13.10 -6.52
C PRO A 45 -0.10 13.73 -7.89
N GLY A 46 -0.37 15.02 -8.04
CA GLY A 46 -0.09 15.77 -9.26
C GLY A 46 1.40 16.04 -9.52
N SER A 47 2.25 15.87 -8.50
CA SER A 47 3.70 16.14 -8.56
C SER A 47 4.47 14.84 -8.76
N LEU A 48 4.47 14.32 -10.00
CA LEU A 48 5.20 13.10 -10.35
C LEU A 48 6.70 13.35 -10.55
N THR A 49 7.49 12.39 -10.10
CA THR A 49 8.93 12.32 -10.37
C THR A 49 9.22 11.08 -11.20
N THR A 50 9.82 11.25 -12.37
CA THR A 50 10.32 10.13 -13.18
C THR A 50 11.54 9.51 -12.51
N VAL A 51 11.47 8.19 -12.23
CA VAL A 51 12.62 7.41 -11.76
C VAL A 51 13.44 6.94 -12.96
N GLY A 52 12.80 6.35 -13.96
CA GLY A 52 13.42 5.88 -15.19
C GLY A 52 12.65 4.74 -15.85
N ASN A 53 13.07 4.36 -17.06
CA ASN A 53 12.54 3.18 -17.74
C ASN A 53 13.12 1.91 -17.11
N PHE A 54 12.33 0.84 -17.07
CA PHE A 54 12.83 -0.44 -16.59
C PHE A 54 13.97 -0.97 -17.45
N SER A 55 14.96 -1.56 -16.78
CA SER A 55 16.14 -2.14 -17.42
C SER A 55 16.69 -3.28 -16.60
N GLY A 56 17.52 -4.15 -17.19
CA GLY A 56 18.10 -5.31 -16.50
C GLY A 56 17.42 -6.62 -16.86
N ALA A 57 16.84 -7.34 -15.88
CA ALA A 57 16.24 -8.66 -16.12
C ALA A 57 14.98 -8.59 -16.98
N THR A 58 14.20 -7.52 -16.88
CA THR A 58 13.08 -7.19 -17.77
C THR A 58 12.95 -5.69 -17.93
N ASN A 59 12.39 -5.28 -19.05
CA ASN A 59 12.01 -3.89 -19.34
C ASN A 59 10.48 -3.71 -19.40
N PHE A 60 9.72 -4.72 -19.01
CA PHE A 60 8.27 -4.70 -19.02
C PHE A 60 7.69 -5.30 -17.74
N LEU A 61 6.89 -4.52 -17.02
CA LEU A 61 6.20 -4.94 -15.79
C LEU A 61 4.72 -4.58 -15.89
N ASP A 62 3.88 -5.47 -15.35
CA ASP A 62 2.42 -5.32 -15.36
C ASP A 62 1.87 -5.02 -13.95
N GLY A 63 2.62 -5.37 -12.91
CA GLY A 63 2.27 -5.07 -11.52
C GLY A 63 3.51 -4.88 -10.67
N ILE A 64 3.42 -4.02 -9.65
CA ILE A 64 4.47 -3.79 -8.64
C ILE A 64 3.87 -3.77 -7.24
N ASP A 65 4.62 -4.28 -6.26
CA ASP A 65 4.26 -4.13 -4.85
C ASP A 65 5.49 -4.25 -3.92
N PHE A 66 5.40 -3.65 -2.73
CA PHE A 66 6.41 -3.76 -1.69
C PHE A 66 6.19 -5.00 -0.82
N ARG A 67 7.18 -5.91 -0.79
CA ARG A 67 7.13 -7.11 0.08
C ARG A 67 7.34 -6.72 1.53
N PRO A 68 6.38 -6.93 2.45
CA PRO A 68 6.51 -6.53 3.85
C PRO A 68 7.69 -7.18 4.57
N SER A 69 8.03 -8.43 4.23
CA SER A 69 9.08 -9.19 4.92
C SER A 69 10.49 -8.62 4.74
N ASN A 70 10.74 -7.82 3.70
CA ASN A 70 12.08 -7.26 3.43
C ASN A 70 12.07 -5.80 2.96
N GLY A 71 10.89 -5.20 2.73
CA GLY A 71 10.74 -3.81 2.30
C GLY A 71 11.19 -3.51 0.87
N LEU A 72 11.48 -4.54 0.06
CA LEU A 72 11.90 -4.36 -1.33
C LEU A 72 10.69 -4.24 -2.25
N LEU A 73 10.83 -3.44 -3.31
CA LEU A 73 9.86 -3.34 -4.38
C LEU A 73 10.03 -4.54 -5.32
N TYR A 74 8.95 -5.30 -5.51
CA TYR A 74 8.88 -6.41 -6.46
C TYR A 74 8.02 -6.02 -7.65
N GLY A 75 8.24 -6.69 -8.77
CA GLY A 75 7.42 -6.56 -9.96
C GLY A 75 7.17 -7.92 -10.61
N TYR A 76 6.03 -8.03 -11.29
CA TYR A 76 5.70 -9.17 -12.14
C TYR A 76 5.68 -8.74 -13.60
N SER A 77 6.33 -9.55 -14.45
CA SER A 77 6.31 -9.42 -15.90
C SER A 77 5.47 -10.53 -16.49
N PHE A 78 4.35 -10.18 -17.11
CA PHE A 78 3.50 -11.11 -17.86
C PHE A 78 4.24 -11.70 -19.06
N VAL A 79 4.97 -10.86 -19.80
CA VAL A 79 5.71 -11.28 -21.01
C VAL A 79 6.75 -12.35 -20.69
N ASN A 80 7.46 -12.18 -19.56
CA ASN A 80 8.52 -13.12 -19.15
C ASN A 80 8.03 -14.17 -18.16
N ASN A 81 6.78 -14.10 -17.71
CA ASN A 81 6.20 -14.91 -16.63
C ASN A 81 7.12 -14.98 -15.40
N SER A 82 7.66 -13.85 -14.99
CA SER A 82 8.70 -13.79 -13.96
C SER A 82 8.47 -12.71 -12.94
N VAL A 83 8.97 -12.96 -11.73
CA VAL A 83 9.07 -12.00 -10.64
C VAL A 83 10.49 -11.43 -10.62
N VAL A 84 10.56 -10.12 -10.42
CA VAL A 84 11.82 -9.37 -10.30
C VAL A 84 11.79 -8.48 -9.05
N ILE A 85 12.97 -8.10 -8.55
CA ILE A 85 13.13 -6.97 -7.65
C ILE A 85 13.41 -5.74 -8.48
N VAL A 86 12.74 -4.62 -8.13
CA VAL A 86 12.91 -3.32 -8.79
C VAL A 86 13.66 -2.39 -7.85
N ASN A 87 14.72 -1.76 -8.35
CA ASN A 87 15.37 -0.69 -7.60
C ASN A 87 14.52 0.59 -7.70
N PRO A 88 13.93 1.08 -6.59
CA PRO A 88 12.98 2.21 -6.61
C PRO A 88 13.66 3.57 -6.90
N ASN A 89 14.99 3.61 -7.02
CA ASN A 89 15.74 4.82 -7.34
C ASN A 89 16.29 4.85 -8.76
N THR A 90 16.36 3.71 -9.47
CA THR A 90 16.97 3.60 -10.80
C THR A 90 16.12 2.85 -11.81
N ALA A 91 14.99 2.25 -11.39
CA ALA A 91 14.15 1.34 -12.17
C ALA A 91 14.89 0.10 -12.73
N GLN A 92 16.08 -0.22 -12.17
CA GLN A 92 16.79 -1.45 -12.54
C GLN A 92 16.08 -2.67 -11.96
N THR A 93 15.89 -3.71 -12.79
CA THR A 93 15.26 -4.96 -12.40
C THR A 93 16.28 -6.08 -12.23
N THR A 94 16.07 -6.90 -11.19
CA THR A 94 16.88 -8.09 -10.91
C THR A 94 15.97 -9.31 -10.85
N PHE A 95 16.29 -10.36 -11.62
CA PHE A 95 15.52 -11.60 -11.67
C PHE A 95 15.45 -12.27 -10.30
N VAL A 96 14.26 -12.76 -9.93
CA VAL A 96 14.04 -13.54 -8.71
C VAL A 96 13.64 -14.97 -9.08
N SER A 97 12.50 -15.13 -9.78
CA SER A 97 11.99 -16.45 -10.14
C SER A 97 11.04 -16.38 -11.35
N MET A 98 10.86 -17.53 -11.99
CA MET A 98 9.82 -17.74 -13.00
C MET A 98 8.63 -18.45 -12.35
N LEU A 99 7.41 -18.05 -12.68
CA LEU A 99 6.22 -18.66 -12.11
C LEU A 99 5.96 -20.03 -12.71
N GLY A 100 5.52 -20.97 -11.86
CA GLY A 100 5.10 -22.31 -12.28
C GLY A 100 3.84 -22.32 -13.15
N THR A 101 2.98 -21.29 -13.00
CA THR A 101 1.78 -21.08 -13.83
C THR A 101 1.72 -19.62 -14.22
N ALA A 102 1.53 -19.34 -15.50
CA ALA A 102 1.42 -17.98 -16.03
C ALA A 102 -0.01 -17.44 -15.88
N SER A 103 -0.11 -16.11 -15.70
CA SER A 103 -1.37 -15.40 -15.97
C SER A 103 -1.78 -15.57 -17.43
N ASN A 104 -3.07 -15.54 -17.70
CA ASN A 104 -3.61 -15.62 -19.07
C ASN A 104 -3.95 -14.24 -19.67
N THR A 105 -3.71 -13.17 -18.94
CA THR A 105 -3.87 -11.77 -19.37
C THR A 105 -2.87 -10.88 -18.66
N PHE A 106 -2.52 -9.76 -19.28
CA PHE A 106 -1.70 -8.68 -18.69
C PHE A 106 -2.52 -7.71 -17.84
N ASP A 107 -3.85 -7.76 -17.90
CA ASP A 107 -4.76 -6.97 -17.06
C ASP A 107 -4.86 -7.62 -15.67
N LEU A 108 -3.87 -7.36 -14.85
CA LEU A 108 -3.60 -8.03 -13.59
C LEU A 108 -3.01 -7.09 -12.53
N GLY A 109 -3.14 -7.48 -11.28
CA GLY A 109 -2.49 -6.84 -10.15
C GLY A 109 -1.87 -7.84 -9.19
N ILE A 110 -0.96 -7.35 -8.38
CA ILE A 110 -0.23 -8.13 -7.39
C ILE A 110 -0.16 -7.42 -6.05
N ASP A 111 -0.23 -8.19 -4.97
CA ASP A 111 -0.02 -7.67 -3.62
C ASP A 111 0.51 -8.77 -2.68
N PHE A 112 1.38 -8.39 -1.74
CA PHE A 112 1.93 -9.34 -0.78
C PHE A 112 1.04 -9.51 0.44
N ASN A 113 0.66 -10.76 0.74
CA ASN A 113 0.06 -11.10 2.01
C ASN A 113 1.10 -11.00 3.15
N PRO A 114 0.99 -10.04 4.08
CA PRO A 114 2.00 -9.82 5.11
C PRO A 114 2.07 -10.94 6.15
N THR A 115 0.98 -11.71 6.30
CA THR A 115 0.89 -12.77 7.34
C THR A 115 1.62 -14.05 6.94
N VAL A 116 1.57 -14.41 5.64
CA VAL A 116 2.11 -15.69 5.16
C VAL A 116 3.23 -15.52 4.12
N ASP A 117 3.60 -14.28 3.82
CA ASP A 117 4.64 -13.92 2.86
C ASP A 117 4.48 -14.61 1.51
N ARG A 118 3.33 -14.39 0.91
CA ARG A 118 2.98 -14.89 -0.43
C ARG A 118 2.46 -13.75 -1.28
N LEU A 119 2.93 -13.69 -2.52
CA LEU A 119 2.38 -12.78 -3.52
C LEU A 119 1.04 -13.31 -3.98
N ARG A 120 0.01 -12.48 -3.90
CA ARG A 120 -1.27 -12.67 -4.58
C ARG A 120 -1.16 -12.09 -5.97
N LEU A 121 -1.62 -12.82 -6.98
CA LEU A 121 -1.86 -12.31 -8.32
C LEU A 121 -3.31 -12.57 -8.67
N VAL A 122 -4.00 -11.52 -9.07
CA VAL A 122 -5.37 -11.59 -9.59
C VAL A 122 -5.44 -10.94 -10.96
N ASN A 123 -6.43 -11.29 -11.76
CA ASN A 123 -6.61 -10.69 -13.07
C ASN A 123 -8.08 -10.63 -13.49
N SER A 124 -8.37 -9.87 -14.54
CA SER A 124 -9.72 -9.63 -15.08
C SER A 124 -10.38 -10.88 -15.69
N ASN A 125 -9.67 -11.99 -15.79
CA ASN A 125 -10.20 -13.30 -16.18
C ASN A 125 -10.43 -14.21 -14.97
N ASP A 126 -10.71 -13.65 -13.79
CA ASP A 126 -11.02 -14.32 -12.54
C ASP A 126 -9.90 -15.24 -12.00
N GLN A 127 -8.68 -15.18 -12.57
CA GLN A 127 -7.56 -15.97 -12.03
C GLN A 127 -7.14 -15.41 -10.66
N ASN A 128 -6.76 -16.34 -9.79
CA ASN A 128 -6.40 -16.07 -8.42
C ASN A 128 -5.25 -16.99 -8.02
N PHE A 129 -4.05 -16.43 -7.89
CA PHE A 129 -2.84 -17.19 -7.62
C PHE A 129 -2.19 -16.78 -6.30
N ARG A 130 -1.60 -17.78 -5.61
CA ARG A 130 -0.66 -17.57 -4.51
C ARG A 130 0.72 -18.04 -4.92
N ILE A 131 1.70 -17.17 -4.80
CA ILE A 131 3.03 -17.35 -5.33
C ILE A 131 4.05 -17.26 -4.21
N ASN A 132 4.95 -18.24 -4.14
CA ASN A 132 6.19 -18.12 -3.41
C ASN A 132 7.20 -17.45 -4.35
N VAL A 133 7.50 -16.19 -4.14
CA VAL A 133 8.36 -15.40 -5.04
C VAL A 133 9.80 -15.91 -5.07
N ASP A 134 10.29 -16.51 -3.99
CA ASP A 134 11.67 -16.98 -3.91
C ASP A 134 11.92 -18.24 -4.78
N THR A 135 10.85 -19.02 -5.06
CA THR A 135 10.93 -20.27 -5.83
C THR A 135 10.14 -20.26 -7.12
N GLY A 136 9.22 -19.29 -7.30
CA GLY A 136 8.24 -19.27 -8.39
C GLY A 136 7.10 -20.26 -8.24
N ALA A 137 7.06 -21.05 -7.16
CA ALA A 137 5.99 -22.02 -6.91
C ALA A 137 4.64 -21.30 -6.83
N THR A 138 3.74 -21.65 -7.77
CA THR A 138 2.44 -21.03 -7.95
C THR A 138 1.33 -22.02 -7.58
N THR A 139 0.45 -21.62 -6.67
CA THR A 139 -0.79 -22.32 -6.36
C THR A 139 -1.93 -21.60 -7.05
N VAL A 140 -2.67 -22.34 -7.88
CA VAL A 140 -3.92 -21.84 -8.49
C VAL A 140 -5.02 -22.02 -7.46
N ASP A 141 -5.58 -20.92 -7.00
CA ASP A 141 -6.69 -20.86 -6.05
C ASP A 141 -8.05 -20.87 -6.80
N GLY A 142 -9.16 -20.91 -6.06
CA GLY A 142 -10.50 -20.82 -6.65
C GLY A 142 -10.67 -19.51 -7.44
N PRO A 143 -11.37 -19.54 -8.59
CA PRO A 143 -11.62 -18.35 -9.39
C PRO A 143 -12.43 -17.33 -8.60
N LEU A 144 -12.23 -16.05 -8.91
CA LEU A 144 -12.95 -14.96 -8.26
C LEU A 144 -14.43 -15.01 -8.67
N ALA A 145 -15.33 -15.06 -7.68
CA ALA A 145 -16.76 -15.07 -7.91
C ALA A 145 -17.51 -14.53 -6.69
N TYR A 146 -18.59 -13.80 -6.92
CA TYR A 146 -19.43 -13.28 -5.84
C TYR A 146 -20.17 -14.38 -5.09
N ALA A 147 -20.21 -14.26 -3.76
CA ALA A 147 -20.91 -15.17 -2.87
C ALA A 147 -22.42 -15.22 -3.18
N VAL A 148 -23.03 -16.39 -2.91
CA VAL A 148 -24.50 -16.52 -2.97
C VAL A 148 -25.14 -15.55 -1.98
N GLY A 149 -26.06 -14.73 -2.46
CA GLY A 149 -26.74 -13.70 -1.67
C GLY A 149 -26.03 -12.33 -1.67
N ASP A 150 -24.86 -12.20 -2.29
CA ASP A 150 -24.25 -10.90 -2.53
C ASP A 150 -25.06 -10.09 -3.55
N VAL A 151 -25.03 -8.76 -3.43
CA VAL A 151 -25.74 -7.84 -4.35
C VAL A 151 -25.28 -8.00 -5.82
N SER A 152 -24.02 -8.44 -6.02
CA SER A 152 -23.43 -8.67 -7.34
C SER A 152 -23.43 -10.16 -7.73
N PHE A 153 -24.12 -11.05 -6.98
CA PHE A 153 -24.15 -12.48 -7.29
C PHE A 153 -24.60 -12.75 -8.74
N GLY A 154 -23.83 -13.58 -9.43
CA GLY A 154 -24.09 -13.92 -10.83
C GLY A 154 -23.49 -12.94 -11.85
N ILE A 155 -22.87 -11.85 -11.41
CA ILE A 155 -22.07 -10.95 -12.24
C ILE A 155 -20.64 -11.48 -12.23
N SER A 156 -19.97 -11.56 -13.38
CA SER A 156 -18.52 -11.82 -13.45
C SER A 156 -17.79 -10.57 -12.94
N PRO A 157 -16.90 -10.69 -11.94
CA PRO A 157 -16.17 -9.54 -11.45
C PRO A 157 -15.16 -9.03 -12.50
N THR A 158 -14.88 -7.74 -12.47
CA THR A 158 -13.82 -7.14 -13.29
C THR A 158 -12.76 -6.59 -12.34
N ILE A 159 -11.97 -7.52 -11.81
CA ILE A 159 -10.91 -7.27 -10.81
C ILE A 159 -9.57 -7.47 -11.49
N ASN A 160 -8.73 -6.46 -11.45
CA ASN A 160 -7.36 -6.48 -11.96
C ASN A 160 -6.35 -5.96 -10.94
N ASP A 161 -6.73 -5.80 -9.66
CA ASP A 161 -5.80 -5.54 -8.56
C ASP A 161 -6.39 -5.96 -7.21
N ALA A 162 -5.51 -6.08 -6.22
CA ALA A 162 -5.81 -6.53 -4.88
C ALA A 162 -4.92 -5.81 -3.88
N ALA A 163 -5.38 -5.62 -2.63
CA ALA A 163 -4.57 -5.04 -1.57
C ALA A 163 -4.87 -5.67 -0.21
N TYR A 164 -3.82 -6.01 0.53
CA TYR A 164 -3.88 -6.50 1.89
C TYR A 164 -3.72 -5.36 2.91
N THR A 165 -4.48 -5.42 4.00
CA THR A 165 -4.26 -4.55 5.16
C THR A 165 -3.08 -5.03 6.00
N ASN A 166 -2.61 -4.15 6.90
CA ASN A 166 -1.62 -4.47 7.93
C ASN A 166 -0.30 -5.02 7.34
N ASN A 167 0.24 -4.33 6.34
CA ASN A 167 1.51 -4.66 5.68
C ASN A 167 2.75 -4.35 6.56
N ASP A 168 2.71 -4.75 7.83
CA ASP A 168 3.70 -4.46 8.87
C ASP A 168 4.69 -5.61 9.15
N ASN A 169 4.64 -6.69 8.37
CA ASN A 169 5.44 -7.91 8.55
C ASN A 169 5.26 -8.60 9.92
N ASN A 170 4.12 -8.39 10.56
CA ASN A 170 3.77 -9.05 11.82
C ASN A 170 2.62 -10.03 11.62
N PRO A 171 2.84 -11.35 11.58
CA PRO A 171 1.77 -12.32 11.35
C PRO A 171 0.70 -12.32 12.45
N ALA A 172 1.00 -11.78 13.65
CA ALA A 172 0.04 -11.67 14.73
C ALA A 172 -0.98 -10.55 14.54
N THR A 173 -0.71 -9.59 13.66
CA THR A 173 -1.62 -8.48 13.37
C THR A 173 -2.82 -8.94 12.54
N GLY A 174 -2.68 -10.03 11.78
CA GLY A 174 -3.67 -10.50 10.81
C GLY A 174 -3.77 -9.57 9.61
N THR A 175 -4.56 -9.96 8.61
CA THR A 175 -4.76 -9.14 7.42
C THR A 175 -6.13 -9.41 6.80
N GLN A 176 -6.66 -8.42 6.10
CA GLN A 176 -7.88 -8.53 5.28
C GLN A 176 -7.53 -8.16 3.84
N LEU A 177 -8.02 -8.96 2.90
CA LEU A 177 -7.84 -8.73 1.47
C LEU A 177 -9.04 -7.97 0.90
N TYR A 178 -8.73 -6.91 0.15
CA TYR A 178 -9.69 -6.10 -0.59
C TYR A 178 -9.36 -6.07 -2.07
N TYR A 179 -10.38 -5.76 -2.87
CA TYR A 179 -10.30 -5.58 -4.31
C TYR A 179 -11.18 -4.41 -4.73
N VAL A 180 -10.89 -3.83 -5.87
CA VAL A 180 -11.82 -2.92 -6.54
C VAL A 180 -12.36 -3.62 -7.78
N ASP A 181 -13.68 -3.80 -7.84
CA ASP A 181 -14.38 -4.23 -9.05
C ASP A 181 -14.89 -2.99 -9.78
N TYR A 182 -14.20 -2.60 -10.83
CA TYR A 182 -14.58 -1.42 -11.62
C TYR A 182 -15.73 -1.70 -12.60
N GLY A 183 -16.04 -2.97 -12.89
CA GLY A 183 -17.23 -3.34 -13.67
C GLY A 183 -18.54 -3.11 -12.92
N THR A 184 -18.50 -3.14 -11.58
CA THR A 184 -19.66 -2.86 -10.72
C THR A 184 -19.51 -1.59 -9.88
N ASP A 185 -18.39 -0.86 -10.02
CA ASP A 185 -18.02 0.32 -9.21
C ASP A 185 -18.11 0.04 -7.71
N ARG A 186 -17.47 -1.06 -7.25
CA ARG A 186 -17.54 -1.49 -5.85
C ARG A 186 -16.20 -1.79 -5.25
N LEU A 187 -16.07 -1.47 -3.96
CA LEU A 187 -15.08 -2.12 -3.10
C LEU A 187 -15.61 -3.49 -2.72
N VAL A 188 -14.74 -4.47 -2.83
CA VAL A 188 -15.03 -5.90 -2.59
C VAL A 188 -14.01 -6.46 -1.60
N THR A 189 -14.43 -7.41 -0.78
CA THR A 189 -13.56 -8.11 0.17
C THR A 189 -13.80 -9.61 0.12
N THR A 190 -13.00 -10.38 0.86
CA THR A 190 -13.15 -11.82 0.98
C THR A 190 -12.81 -12.31 2.37
N SER A 191 -13.57 -13.27 2.89
CA SER A 191 -13.23 -14.05 4.08
C SER A 191 -12.52 -15.37 3.74
N ASN A 192 -12.49 -15.74 2.45
CA ASN A 192 -11.85 -16.95 1.95
C ASN A 192 -11.04 -16.63 0.68
N PRO A 193 -9.85 -16.00 0.81
CA PRO A 193 -9.03 -15.60 -0.35
C PRO A 193 -8.68 -16.75 -1.28
N ASN A 194 -8.46 -17.94 -0.70
CA ASN A 194 -8.07 -19.12 -1.47
C ASN A 194 -9.26 -19.79 -2.20
N GLY A 195 -10.47 -19.53 -1.73
CA GLY A 195 -11.69 -19.98 -2.42
C GLY A 195 -12.17 -19.02 -3.50
N GLY A 196 -11.59 -17.81 -3.60
CA GLY A 196 -12.00 -16.80 -4.58
C GLY A 196 -13.38 -16.19 -4.30
N VAL A 197 -13.95 -16.39 -3.11
CA VAL A 197 -15.32 -15.96 -2.78
C VAL A 197 -15.33 -14.48 -2.39
N LEU A 198 -16.04 -13.67 -3.17
CA LEU A 198 -16.12 -12.21 -3.05
C LEU A 198 -17.39 -11.75 -2.33
N ASN A 199 -17.25 -10.69 -1.53
CA ASN A 199 -18.36 -10.03 -0.86
C ASN A 199 -18.26 -8.51 -1.08
N SER A 200 -19.34 -7.91 -1.57
CA SER A 200 -19.42 -6.46 -1.77
C SER A 200 -19.37 -5.72 -0.43
N VAL A 201 -18.47 -4.75 -0.29
CA VAL A 201 -18.44 -3.81 0.85
C VAL A 201 -19.42 -2.68 0.57
N GLY A 202 -19.29 -2.01 -0.58
CA GLY A 202 -20.17 -0.94 -0.97
C GLY A 202 -19.75 -0.28 -2.28
N SER A 203 -20.57 0.67 -2.76
CA SER A 203 -20.29 1.42 -3.99
C SER A 203 -19.15 2.41 -3.79
N LEU A 204 -18.32 2.58 -4.83
CA LEU A 204 -17.31 3.65 -4.89
C LEU A 204 -17.96 5.05 -4.90
N GLY A 205 -19.23 5.16 -5.33
CA GLY A 205 -19.93 6.44 -5.48
C GLY A 205 -19.45 7.27 -6.68
N VAL A 206 -18.56 6.71 -7.48
CA VAL A 206 -18.09 7.27 -8.76
C VAL A 206 -18.19 6.20 -9.84
N ASN A 207 -18.32 6.63 -11.10
CA ASN A 207 -18.29 5.71 -12.25
C ASN A 207 -16.85 5.67 -12.78
N ALA A 208 -16.13 4.61 -12.46
CA ALA A 208 -14.77 4.40 -12.91
C ALA A 208 -14.79 3.78 -14.32
N THR A 209 -14.19 4.47 -15.28
CA THR A 209 -14.10 3.99 -16.67
C THR A 209 -12.84 3.17 -16.91
N ALA A 210 -11.85 3.26 -16.00
CA ALA A 210 -10.70 2.37 -15.90
C ALA A 210 -10.22 2.32 -14.46
N PHE A 211 -9.63 1.19 -14.09
CA PHE A 211 -8.95 0.97 -12.83
C PHE A 211 -7.47 0.73 -13.10
N LEU A 212 -6.61 1.50 -12.44
CA LEU A 212 -5.21 1.65 -12.82
C LEU A 212 -4.24 1.31 -11.68
N GLY A 213 -4.74 0.88 -10.52
CA GLY A 213 -3.95 0.43 -9.39
C GLY A 213 -4.65 0.62 -8.05
N PHE A 214 -4.34 -0.28 -7.09
CA PHE A 214 -4.92 -0.27 -5.74
C PHE A 214 -3.89 -0.75 -4.73
N ASP A 215 -3.72 0.00 -3.64
CA ASP A 215 -2.86 -0.43 -2.54
C ASP A 215 -3.33 0.14 -1.20
N ILE A 216 -2.96 -0.52 -0.10
CA ILE A 216 -3.32 -0.13 1.26
C ILE A 216 -2.06 0.14 2.06
N PHE A 217 -1.86 1.41 2.39
CA PHE A 217 -0.80 1.84 3.30
C PHE A 217 -1.20 1.64 4.76
N THR A 218 -0.35 0.98 5.54
CA THR A 218 -0.49 0.87 6.99
C THR A 218 0.46 1.85 7.67
N ASN A 219 -0.08 2.77 8.45
CA ASN A 219 0.74 3.68 9.23
C ASN A 219 1.46 2.92 10.35
N PRO A 220 2.80 2.84 10.38
CA PRO A 220 3.54 1.98 11.31
C PRO A 220 3.47 2.44 12.76
N PHE A 221 3.01 3.69 13.02
CA PHE A 221 2.90 4.23 14.37
C PHE A 221 1.50 4.06 14.97
N THR A 222 0.47 4.05 14.11
CA THR A 222 -0.93 4.01 14.56
C THR A 222 -1.64 2.72 14.20
N GLY A 223 -1.09 1.92 13.28
CA GLY A 223 -1.73 0.74 12.71
C GLY A 223 -2.93 1.06 11.80
N VAL A 224 -3.17 2.34 11.50
CA VAL A 224 -4.29 2.75 10.65
C VAL A 224 -4.00 2.42 9.20
N ASN A 225 -4.94 1.72 8.56
CA ASN A 225 -4.93 1.39 7.15
C ASN A 225 -5.59 2.51 6.33
N THR A 226 -4.90 2.98 5.29
CA THR A 226 -5.42 3.96 4.33
C THR A 226 -5.35 3.34 2.94
N ALA A 227 -6.50 3.11 2.31
CA ALA A 227 -6.57 2.54 0.98
C ALA A 227 -6.55 3.63 -0.09
N PHE A 228 -5.75 3.42 -1.12
CA PHE A 228 -5.61 4.31 -2.27
C PHE A 228 -5.90 3.55 -3.56
N ALA A 229 -6.63 4.19 -4.47
CA ALA A 229 -6.84 3.69 -5.83
C ALA A 229 -6.54 4.78 -6.85
N ILE A 230 -5.95 4.40 -7.98
CA ILE A 230 -5.87 5.26 -9.15
C ILE A 230 -7.04 4.87 -10.07
N LEU A 231 -7.96 5.81 -10.28
CA LEU A 231 -9.17 5.62 -11.07
C LEU A 231 -9.24 6.65 -12.19
N ASP A 232 -9.76 6.22 -13.35
CA ASP A 232 -10.25 7.14 -14.35
C ASP A 232 -11.74 7.39 -14.14
N VAL A 233 -12.09 8.63 -13.85
CA VAL A 233 -13.49 9.08 -13.70
C VAL A 233 -13.73 10.25 -14.62
N ALA A 234 -14.68 10.13 -15.53
CA ALA A 234 -14.98 11.16 -16.54
C ALA A 234 -13.76 11.62 -17.34
N SER A 235 -12.88 10.68 -17.72
CA SER A 235 -11.62 10.91 -18.45
C SER A 235 -10.57 11.73 -17.67
N VAL A 236 -10.64 11.72 -16.35
CA VAL A 236 -9.65 12.33 -15.47
C VAL A 236 -9.07 11.24 -14.59
N THR A 237 -7.77 11.01 -14.72
CA THR A 237 -7.01 10.10 -13.86
C THR A 237 -6.74 10.77 -12.52
N GLY A 238 -7.18 10.14 -11.43
CA GLY A 238 -7.03 10.66 -10.08
C GLY A 238 -6.64 9.60 -9.06
N LEU A 239 -5.95 10.04 -8.01
CA LEU A 239 -5.75 9.26 -6.80
C LEU A 239 -6.96 9.47 -5.88
N TYR A 240 -7.55 8.38 -5.43
CA TYR A 240 -8.70 8.36 -4.53
C TYR A 240 -8.35 7.65 -3.23
N ASN A 241 -8.84 8.16 -2.12
CA ASN A 241 -8.95 7.40 -0.87
C ASN A 241 -10.20 6.54 -0.94
N ILE A 242 -10.07 5.26 -0.61
CA ILE A 242 -11.20 4.32 -0.55
C ILE A 242 -11.52 4.01 0.91
N ASN A 243 -12.74 4.27 1.32
CA ASN A 243 -13.22 3.93 2.66
C ASN A 243 -13.44 2.41 2.77
N LEU A 244 -12.60 1.71 3.52
CA LEU A 244 -12.65 0.24 3.66
C LEU A 244 -13.93 -0.28 4.35
N THR A 245 -14.73 0.59 4.97
CA THR A 245 -15.99 0.21 5.63
C THR A 245 -17.22 0.41 4.74
N THR A 246 -17.20 1.44 3.88
CA THR A 246 -18.36 1.83 3.07
C THR A 246 -18.15 1.64 1.58
N GLY A 247 -16.92 1.46 1.13
CA GLY A 247 -16.54 1.42 -0.28
C GLY A 247 -16.34 2.81 -0.92
N ALA A 248 -16.81 3.88 -0.30
CA ALA A 248 -16.85 5.22 -0.91
C ALA A 248 -15.44 5.71 -1.29
N ALA A 249 -15.29 6.17 -2.52
CA ALA A 249 -14.10 6.80 -3.07
C ALA A 249 -14.14 8.33 -2.88
N THR A 250 -13.06 8.91 -2.39
CA THR A 250 -12.90 10.36 -2.24
C THR A 250 -11.66 10.81 -2.97
N LEU A 251 -11.79 11.73 -3.92
CA LEU A 251 -10.67 12.25 -4.71
C LEU A 251 -9.67 12.97 -3.79
N VAL A 252 -8.41 12.55 -3.88
CA VAL A 252 -7.27 13.25 -3.25
C VAL A 252 -6.74 14.32 -4.21
N GLY A 253 -6.54 13.95 -5.48
CA GLY A 253 -6.08 14.88 -6.52
C GLY A 253 -5.82 14.16 -7.84
N GLY A 254 -5.66 14.92 -8.92
CA GLY A 254 -5.27 14.36 -10.22
C GLY A 254 -3.86 13.76 -10.16
N VAL A 255 -3.67 12.59 -10.78
CA VAL A 255 -2.35 11.98 -10.95
C VAL A 255 -1.73 12.57 -12.21
N GLY A 256 -0.76 13.42 -12.06
CA GLY A 256 0.08 14.10 -13.04
C GLY A 256 -0.49 14.37 -14.43
N SER A 257 -0.54 15.60 -14.86
CA SER A 257 -0.88 15.91 -16.26
C SER A 257 0.24 15.43 -17.19
N GLY A 258 -0.06 14.51 -18.11
CA GLY A 258 0.87 14.02 -19.12
C GLY A 258 1.47 12.64 -18.83
N VAL A 259 1.00 11.92 -17.83
CA VAL A 259 1.30 10.50 -17.66
C VAL A 259 0.44 9.70 -18.64
N ASN A 260 1.10 8.86 -19.43
CA ASN A 260 0.41 7.91 -20.29
C ASN A 260 -0.13 6.77 -19.43
N SER A 261 -1.36 6.91 -18.95
CA SER A 261 -2.12 5.90 -18.17
C SER A 261 -1.28 5.12 -17.16
N PRO A 262 -1.36 5.43 -15.86
CA PRO A 262 -0.77 4.59 -14.82
C PRO A 262 -1.33 3.17 -14.92
N ALA A 263 -0.54 2.14 -14.58
CA ALA A 263 -0.93 0.74 -14.76
C ALA A 263 -0.77 -0.12 -13.50
N SER A 264 -0.33 0.45 -12.38
CA SER A 264 -0.17 -0.22 -11.10
C SER A 264 0.05 0.82 -10.00
N LEU A 265 -0.16 0.47 -8.76
CA LEU A 265 0.12 1.32 -7.60
C LEU A 265 0.81 0.49 -6.52
N ALA A 266 1.96 0.97 -6.02
CA ALA A 266 2.62 0.41 -4.85
C ALA A 266 2.99 1.53 -3.89
N ILE A 267 2.60 1.43 -2.63
CA ILE A 267 2.90 2.43 -1.61
C ILE A 267 4.04 1.91 -0.74
N GLN A 268 5.08 2.71 -0.62
CA GLN A 268 6.26 2.32 0.14
C GLN A 268 5.90 2.07 1.60
N ILE A 269 6.20 0.87 2.05
CA ILE A 269 6.06 0.48 3.45
C ILE A 269 7.04 1.34 4.27
N ALA A 270 6.52 2.10 5.22
CA ALA A 270 7.38 2.89 6.09
C ALA A 270 8.21 1.94 6.96
N ALA A 271 9.53 2.14 6.99
CA ALA A 271 10.40 1.39 7.89
C ALA A 271 9.93 1.61 9.33
N VAL A 272 9.58 0.53 10.03
CA VAL A 272 9.32 0.59 11.47
C VAL A 272 10.65 0.92 12.14
N PRO A 273 10.77 2.05 12.87
CA PRO A 273 12.00 2.35 13.60
C PRO A 273 12.27 1.23 14.58
N GLU A 274 13.47 0.64 14.52
CA GLU A 274 13.88 -0.37 15.50
C GLU A 274 13.67 0.15 16.93
N PRO A 275 13.17 -0.65 17.88
CA PRO A 275 12.92 -0.21 19.26
C PRO A 275 14.13 0.48 19.92
N GLY A 276 15.36 0.15 19.47
CA GLY A 276 16.60 0.79 19.90
C GLY A 276 16.76 2.25 19.46
N SER A 277 16.21 2.65 18.31
CA SER A 277 16.34 4.02 17.78
C SER A 277 15.48 5.02 18.55
N ALA A 278 14.29 4.63 18.97
CA ALA A 278 13.42 5.45 19.81
C ALA A 278 14.00 5.68 21.21
N LEU A 279 14.64 4.64 21.78
CA LEU A 279 15.30 4.73 23.09
C LEU A 279 16.57 5.59 23.02
N ALA A 280 17.37 5.51 21.96
CA ALA A 280 18.55 6.34 21.75
C ALA A 280 18.18 7.84 21.61
N GLY A 281 17.10 8.16 20.90
CA GLY A 281 16.55 9.52 20.80
C GLY A 281 16.11 10.08 22.14
N ALA A 282 15.39 9.29 22.95
CA ALA A 282 14.93 9.69 24.29
C ALA A 282 16.10 9.91 25.26
N ILE A 283 17.13 9.08 25.20
CA ILE A 283 18.36 9.21 26.03
C ILE A 283 19.14 10.47 25.61
N ALA A 284 19.29 10.76 24.32
CA ALA A 284 19.97 11.95 23.82
C ALA A 284 19.28 13.25 24.26
N VAL A 285 17.95 13.31 24.20
CA VAL A 285 17.17 14.45 24.68
C VAL A 285 17.28 14.59 26.20
N GLY A 286 17.23 13.49 26.95
CA GLY A 286 17.39 13.48 28.41
C GLY A 286 18.78 13.99 28.86
N LEU A 287 19.83 13.63 28.15
CA LEU A 287 21.20 14.07 28.41
C LEU A 287 21.40 15.56 28.07
N CYS A 288 20.81 16.07 27.00
CA CYS A 288 20.85 17.50 26.65
C CYS A 288 20.15 18.38 27.70
N VAL A 289 19.02 17.93 28.26
CA VAL A 289 18.31 18.67 29.31
C VAL A 289 19.05 18.65 30.62
N SER A 290 19.70 17.52 30.99
CA SER A 290 20.48 17.43 32.23
C SER A 290 21.82 18.18 32.15
N GLY A 291 22.46 18.28 31.00
CA GLY A 291 23.69 19.03 30.75
C GLY A 291 23.52 20.53 30.87
N ARG A 292 22.36 21.09 30.48
CA ARG A 292 22.06 22.53 30.63
C ARG A 292 21.87 22.97 32.10
N ARG A 293 21.42 22.11 33.00
CA ARG A 293 21.25 22.41 34.42
C ARG A 293 22.55 22.53 35.21
N ARG A 294 23.64 21.88 34.75
CA ARG A 294 24.95 21.93 35.42
C ARG A 294 25.78 23.17 35.08
N ARG A 295 25.51 23.89 33.98
CA ARG A 295 26.22 25.12 33.61
C ARG A 295 25.65 26.39 34.22
N ALA A 296 24.50 26.34 34.90
CA ALA A 296 23.87 27.50 35.54
C ALA A 296 24.24 27.68 37.04
N LYS A 297 25.25 26.92 37.56
CA LYS A 297 25.71 26.99 38.95
C LYS A 297 27.24 27.06 39.08
N ALA A 298 27.93 27.69 38.15
CA ALA A 298 29.34 28.02 38.26
C ALA A 298 29.52 29.54 38.07
#